data_b0142b6d4ed0b444f11dae3cafa85e44
#
_entry.id   b0142b6d4ed0b444f11dae3cafa85e44
#
_cell.length_a   1.000
_cell.length_b   1.000
_cell.length_c   1.000
_cell.angle_alpha   90.00
_cell.angle_beta   90.00
_cell.angle_gamma   90.00
#
_symmetry.space_group_name_H-M   'P 1'
#
loop_
_entity.id
_entity.type
_entity.pdbx_description
1 polymer ?
#
loop_
_entity_poly.entity_id
_entity_poly.type
_entity_poly.pdbx_seq_one_letter_code
_entity_poly.pdbx_strand_id
1 'polypeptide(L)'
;YMGLTYDKRIIDASIAATEKYGTGCAGSRFLNGTLDIHVELEKELAEFVGKDEALCFSTGFTVNEGIIPAVVGRGDYIICDDRDHASIVDGRRLAFATQLKYKHNDMEALEKELQKCEPDAVKLIVVDGVFSMEGDLANLPEIVRLKKKYNASIYVDEAHGLGVFGKQGRGVCDHFGVTEDVDLIMGTFSKSLASIGGFVAGDKAVINWLRHNARSYIFQASSTPAATAAAREALHIIKSEPERIQRLWDITNYALKKFRDAGFEIGETESPIIPLYVRDTEKTCLLYTSPSPRDRSVSR
;
A
#
# COMPACT_ATOMS: atom_id res chain seq x y z
N TYR A 1 9.41 -8.10 -3.95
CA TYR A 1 10.49 -7.47 -3.19
C TYR A 1 11.31 -8.45 -2.35
N MET A 2 10.70 -9.22 -1.49
CA MET A 2 11.35 -9.96 -0.40
C MET A 2 11.67 -11.43 -0.73
N GLY A 3 11.23 -11.94 -1.89
CA GLY A 3 11.43 -13.34 -2.30
C GLY A 3 10.71 -14.36 -1.40
N LEU A 4 9.59 -13.98 -0.80
CA LEU A 4 8.90 -14.79 0.22
C LEU A 4 7.85 -15.75 -0.32
N THR A 5 7.44 -15.64 -1.59
CA THR A 5 6.37 -16.46 -2.18
C THR A 5 6.63 -17.97 -2.17
N TYR A 6 7.90 -18.38 -2.09
CA TYR A 6 8.31 -19.79 -2.02
C TYR A 6 8.95 -20.16 -0.68
N ASP A 7 8.89 -19.27 0.34
CA ASP A 7 9.42 -19.58 1.67
C ASP A 7 8.58 -20.69 2.32
N LYS A 8 9.26 -21.77 2.71
CA LYS A 8 8.58 -22.96 3.24
C LYS A 8 7.79 -22.67 4.51
N ARG A 9 8.24 -21.74 5.34
CA ARG A 9 7.53 -21.35 6.59
C ARG A 9 6.15 -20.76 6.28
N ILE A 10 6.06 -19.93 5.23
CA ILE A 10 4.80 -19.33 4.77
C ILE A 10 3.87 -20.39 4.19
N ILE A 11 4.43 -21.30 3.39
CA ILE A 11 3.66 -22.43 2.83
C ILE A 11 3.11 -23.30 3.96
N ASP A 12 3.95 -23.67 4.93
CA ASP A 12 3.56 -24.52 6.05
C ASP A 12 2.51 -23.83 6.94
N ALA A 13 2.64 -22.51 7.19
CA ALA A 13 1.64 -21.73 7.91
C ALA A 13 0.28 -21.72 7.21
N SER A 14 0.28 -21.59 5.87
CA SER A 14 -0.94 -21.64 5.05
C SER A 14 -1.61 -23.01 5.11
N ILE A 15 -0.84 -24.08 5.05
CA ILE A 15 -1.34 -25.46 5.16
C ILE A 15 -1.96 -25.69 6.54
N ALA A 16 -1.23 -25.37 7.61
CA ALA A 16 -1.70 -25.53 8.98
C ALA A 16 -2.99 -24.73 9.25
N ALA A 17 -3.09 -23.52 8.73
CA ALA A 17 -4.31 -22.72 8.85
C ALA A 17 -5.48 -23.31 8.07
N THR A 18 -5.24 -23.89 6.90
CA THR A 18 -6.26 -24.58 6.12
C THR A 18 -6.76 -25.84 6.85
N GLU A 19 -5.86 -26.61 7.42
CA GLU A 19 -6.21 -27.81 8.21
C GLU A 19 -7.02 -27.45 9.46
N LYS A 20 -6.67 -26.36 10.15
CA LYS A 20 -7.32 -25.93 11.41
C LYS A 20 -8.68 -25.28 11.16
N TYR A 21 -8.80 -24.39 10.16
CA TYR A 21 -9.96 -23.50 9.99
C TYR A 21 -10.79 -23.80 8.73
N GLY A 22 -10.32 -24.66 7.84
CA GLY A 22 -10.92 -24.89 6.53
C GLY A 22 -10.46 -23.89 5.47
N THR A 23 -11.09 -23.99 4.28
CA THR A 23 -10.68 -23.22 3.08
C THR A 23 -11.17 -21.77 3.07
N GLY A 24 -12.15 -21.43 3.92
CA GLY A 24 -12.74 -20.08 3.98
C GLY A 24 -13.75 -19.98 5.11
N CYS A 25 -14.26 -18.76 5.34
CA CYS A 25 -15.18 -18.47 6.45
C CYS A 25 -16.67 -18.52 6.05
N ALA A 26 -16.98 -18.64 4.76
CA ALA A 26 -18.33 -18.63 4.19
C ALA A 26 -19.19 -17.41 4.61
N GLY A 27 -18.55 -16.27 4.95
CA GLY A 27 -19.22 -15.04 5.36
C GLY A 27 -18.31 -13.86 5.54
N SER A 28 -18.92 -12.72 5.84
CA SER A 28 -18.20 -11.47 6.10
C SER A 28 -17.69 -11.40 7.53
N ARG A 29 -16.78 -10.43 7.79
CA ARG A 29 -16.21 -10.17 9.11
C ARG A 29 -17.26 -9.89 10.19
N PHE A 30 -18.41 -9.30 9.84
CA PHE A 30 -19.50 -9.00 10.77
C PHE A 30 -20.38 -10.19 11.13
N LEU A 31 -20.43 -11.21 10.27
CA LEU A 31 -21.29 -12.37 10.49
C LEU A 31 -20.50 -13.51 11.16
N ASN A 32 -19.93 -14.38 10.36
CA ASN A 32 -19.23 -15.57 10.82
C ASN A 32 -17.78 -15.65 10.33
N GLY A 33 -17.28 -14.59 9.71
CA GLY A 33 -15.97 -14.57 9.06
C GLY A 33 -14.83 -13.96 9.90
N THR A 34 -15.00 -13.74 11.20
CA THR A 34 -13.91 -13.28 12.07
C THR A 34 -13.34 -14.45 12.85
N LEU A 35 -12.12 -14.83 12.53
CA LEU A 35 -11.32 -15.83 13.24
C LEU A 35 -10.29 -15.14 14.14
N ASP A 36 -9.73 -15.87 15.10
CA ASP A 36 -8.64 -15.42 15.95
C ASP A 36 -7.44 -14.90 15.14
N ILE A 37 -7.01 -15.65 14.11
CA ILE A 37 -5.89 -15.24 13.24
C ILE A 37 -6.11 -13.92 12.49
N HIS A 38 -7.36 -13.53 12.20
CA HIS A 38 -7.64 -12.22 11.63
C HIS A 38 -7.37 -11.11 12.65
N VAL A 39 -7.85 -11.30 13.88
CA VAL A 39 -7.68 -10.32 14.96
C VAL A 39 -6.20 -10.17 15.35
N GLU A 40 -5.47 -11.30 15.41
CA GLU A 40 -4.05 -11.33 15.71
C GLU A 40 -3.24 -10.61 14.61
N LEU A 41 -3.53 -10.87 13.32
CA LEU A 41 -2.87 -10.19 12.21
C LEU A 41 -3.15 -8.67 12.24
N GLU A 42 -4.39 -8.25 12.47
CA GLU A 42 -4.75 -6.83 12.59
C GLU A 42 -3.96 -6.13 13.70
N LYS A 43 -3.84 -6.77 14.87
CA LYS A 43 -3.05 -6.26 15.98
C LYS A 43 -1.57 -6.14 15.62
N GLU A 44 -0.98 -7.19 15.04
CA GLU A 44 0.44 -7.22 14.66
C GLU A 44 0.78 -6.19 13.56
N LEU A 45 -0.14 -5.96 12.62
CA LEU A 45 0.02 -4.94 11.58
C LEU A 45 -0.05 -3.52 12.17
N ALA A 46 -1.00 -3.24 13.05
CA ALA A 46 -1.09 -1.96 13.74
C ALA A 46 0.19 -1.64 14.50
N GLU A 47 0.66 -2.59 15.31
CA GLU A 47 1.93 -2.48 16.05
C GLU A 47 3.13 -2.26 15.11
N PHE A 48 3.15 -2.98 13.97
CA PHE A 48 4.24 -2.89 13.01
C PHE A 48 4.35 -1.52 12.36
N VAL A 49 3.23 -0.94 11.93
CA VAL A 49 3.22 0.39 11.30
C VAL A 49 3.12 1.54 12.29
N GLY A 50 3.05 1.25 13.60
CA GLY A 50 3.03 2.27 14.66
C GLY A 50 1.68 2.99 14.79
N LYS A 51 0.56 2.25 14.70
CA LYS A 51 -0.81 2.76 14.87
C LYS A 51 -1.57 1.98 15.94
N ASP A 52 -2.71 2.53 16.40
CA ASP A 52 -3.49 1.93 17.49
C ASP A 52 -4.18 0.62 17.08
N GLU A 53 -4.87 0.65 15.94
CA GLU A 53 -5.66 -0.48 15.42
C GLU A 53 -5.52 -0.59 13.90
N ALA A 54 -5.84 -1.77 13.37
CA ALA A 54 -5.93 -2.02 11.94
C ALA A 54 -7.18 -2.83 11.57
N LEU A 55 -7.57 -2.77 10.29
CA LEU A 55 -8.60 -3.60 9.66
C LEU A 55 -8.04 -4.27 8.42
N CYS A 56 -8.24 -5.58 8.30
CA CYS A 56 -7.86 -6.35 7.13
C CYS A 56 -8.99 -6.50 6.12
N PHE A 57 -8.62 -6.45 4.84
CA PHE A 57 -9.50 -6.56 3.67
C PHE A 57 -9.02 -7.69 2.76
N SER A 58 -9.90 -8.16 1.86
CA SER A 58 -9.60 -9.26 0.95
C SER A 58 -8.56 -8.90 -0.12
N THR A 59 -8.40 -7.63 -0.47
CA THR A 59 -7.34 -7.13 -1.39
C THR A 59 -6.93 -5.72 -1.01
N GLY A 60 -5.72 -5.29 -1.42
CA GLY A 60 -5.29 -3.91 -1.29
C GLY A 60 -6.16 -2.94 -2.09
N PHE A 61 -6.67 -3.36 -3.25
CA PHE A 61 -7.57 -2.54 -4.06
C PHE A 61 -8.86 -2.18 -3.31
N THR A 62 -9.49 -3.17 -2.68
CA THR A 62 -10.73 -2.97 -1.91
C THR A 62 -10.54 -2.19 -0.60
N VAL A 63 -9.31 -2.05 -0.11
CA VAL A 63 -9.00 -1.12 0.99
C VAL A 63 -9.31 0.30 0.55
N ASN A 64 -8.71 0.78 -0.55
CA ASN A 64 -8.91 2.14 -1.05
C ASN A 64 -10.36 2.41 -1.43
N GLU A 65 -11.04 1.45 -2.10
CA GLU A 65 -12.47 1.56 -2.44
C GLU A 65 -13.39 1.66 -1.21
N GLY A 66 -13.00 1.05 -0.09
CA GLY A 66 -13.82 1.07 1.13
C GLY A 66 -13.53 2.25 2.03
N ILE A 67 -12.27 2.60 2.19
CA ILE A 67 -11.82 3.60 3.18
C ILE A 67 -12.06 5.02 2.69
N ILE A 68 -11.64 5.35 1.47
CA ILE A 68 -11.75 6.72 0.95
C ILE A 68 -13.19 7.25 1.03
N PRO A 69 -14.21 6.56 0.49
CA PRO A 69 -15.59 7.04 0.59
C PRO A 69 -16.21 6.95 1.99
N ALA A 70 -15.60 6.22 2.92
CA ALA A 70 -16.10 6.08 4.29
C ALA A 70 -15.69 7.23 5.22
N VAL A 71 -14.63 7.97 4.88
CA VAL A 71 -14.08 9.06 5.72
C VAL A 71 -14.43 10.46 5.23
N VAL A 72 -15.02 10.60 4.04
CA VAL A 72 -15.42 11.88 3.47
C VAL A 72 -16.81 11.80 2.85
N GLY A 73 -17.53 12.91 2.87
CA GLY A 73 -18.90 12.99 2.40
C GLY A 73 -19.20 14.24 1.57
N ARG A 74 -20.49 14.58 1.45
CA ARG A 74 -20.92 15.81 0.77
C ARG A 74 -20.44 17.04 1.53
N GLY A 75 -19.83 17.97 0.82
CA GLY A 75 -19.23 19.19 1.38
C GLY A 75 -17.75 19.04 1.76
N ASP A 76 -17.22 17.82 1.77
CA ASP A 76 -15.81 17.55 2.03
C ASP A 76 -14.98 17.51 0.74
N TYR A 77 -13.67 17.41 0.89
CA TYR A 77 -12.71 17.42 -0.20
C TYR A 77 -11.76 16.21 -0.14
N ILE A 78 -11.46 15.64 -1.32
CA ILE A 78 -10.38 14.67 -1.53
C ILE A 78 -9.36 15.34 -2.44
N ILE A 79 -8.10 15.38 -2.00
CA ILE A 79 -7.01 15.98 -2.75
C ILE A 79 -5.97 14.89 -3.04
N CYS A 80 -5.77 14.57 -4.33
CA CYS A 80 -4.94 13.46 -4.79
C CYS A 80 -3.83 13.94 -5.72
N ASP A 81 -2.69 13.23 -5.67
CA ASP A 81 -1.68 13.33 -6.72
C ASP A 81 -2.25 12.84 -8.06
N ASP A 82 -1.81 13.41 -9.18
CA ASP A 82 -2.33 13.04 -10.51
C ASP A 82 -1.81 11.66 -10.99
N ARG A 83 -0.83 11.08 -10.31
CA ARG A 83 -0.25 9.75 -10.56
C ARG A 83 -0.57 8.68 -9.53
N ASP A 84 -1.46 8.97 -8.59
CA ASP A 84 -1.92 7.98 -7.63
C ASP A 84 -2.49 6.73 -8.31
N HIS A 85 -2.31 5.59 -7.62
CA HIS A 85 -2.73 4.28 -8.10
C HIS A 85 -4.22 4.22 -8.47
N ALA A 86 -4.57 3.35 -9.43
CA ALA A 86 -5.93 3.18 -9.94
C ALA A 86 -6.98 2.93 -8.83
N SER A 87 -6.62 2.21 -7.77
CA SER A 87 -7.51 1.96 -6.63
C SER A 87 -7.87 3.23 -5.84
N ILE A 88 -6.94 4.19 -5.73
CA ILE A 88 -7.20 5.51 -5.16
C ILE A 88 -8.14 6.29 -6.07
N VAL A 89 -7.88 6.24 -7.40
CA VAL A 89 -8.75 6.87 -8.40
C VAL A 89 -10.17 6.33 -8.32
N ASP A 90 -10.35 5.02 -8.19
CA ASP A 90 -11.69 4.41 -8.10
C ASP A 90 -12.31 4.64 -6.72
N GLY A 91 -11.55 4.53 -5.64
CA GLY A 91 -12.03 4.86 -4.29
C GLY A 91 -12.58 6.28 -4.17
N ARG A 92 -11.87 7.29 -4.72
CA ARG A 92 -12.38 8.67 -4.73
C ARG A 92 -13.62 8.85 -5.59
N ARG A 93 -13.78 8.11 -6.70
CA ARG A 93 -14.98 8.14 -7.55
C ARG A 93 -16.23 7.61 -6.83
N LEU A 94 -16.06 6.74 -5.86
CA LEU A 94 -17.14 6.23 -5.02
C LEU A 94 -17.57 7.21 -3.92
N ALA A 95 -16.77 8.24 -3.64
CA ALA A 95 -17.07 9.25 -2.64
C ALA A 95 -17.95 10.37 -3.20
N PHE A 96 -18.78 10.94 -2.34
CA PHE A 96 -19.60 12.12 -2.68
C PHE A 96 -18.88 13.46 -2.43
N ALA A 97 -17.62 13.41 -2.02
CA ALA A 97 -16.80 14.60 -1.78
C ALA A 97 -16.35 15.28 -3.08
N THR A 98 -15.99 16.54 -2.98
CA THR A 98 -15.35 17.29 -4.09
C THR A 98 -13.94 16.75 -4.33
N GLN A 99 -13.65 16.38 -5.57
CA GLN A 99 -12.37 15.80 -5.96
C GLN A 99 -11.45 16.86 -6.56
N LEU A 100 -10.30 17.05 -5.94
CA LEU A 100 -9.24 17.94 -6.40
C LEU A 100 -7.99 17.10 -6.75
N LYS A 101 -7.24 17.56 -7.74
CA LYS A 101 -5.99 16.93 -8.15
C LYS A 101 -4.88 17.97 -8.21
N TYR A 102 -3.69 17.57 -7.77
CA TYR A 102 -2.49 18.36 -7.98
C TYR A 102 -1.50 17.61 -8.87
N LYS A 103 -0.62 18.37 -9.52
CA LYS A 103 0.44 17.83 -10.36
C LYS A 103 1.41 17.03 -9.52
N HIS A 104 1.85 15.89 -10.04
CA HIS A 104 2.71 14.94 -9.38
C HIS A 104 3.86 15.60 -8.59
N ASN A 105 3.87 15.29 -7.29
CA ASN A 105 4.85 15.73 -6.30
C ASN A 105 5.08 17.27 -6.23
N ASP A 106 4.14 18.07 -6.76
CA ASP A 106 4.19 19.54 -6.78
C ASP A 106 3.46 20.09 -5.53
N MET A 107 4.24 20.43 -4.52
CA MET A 107 3.71 20.94 -3.24
C MET A 107 3.08 22.32 -3.34
N GLU A 108 3.50 23.16 -4.31
CA GLU A 108 2.83 24.43 -4.57
C GLU A 108 1.46 24.22 -5.21
N ALA A 109 1.35 23.24 -6.11
CA ALA A 109 0.08 22.85 -6.68
C ALA A 109 -0.85 22.25 -5.62
N LEU A 110 -0.35 21.38 -4.72
CA LEU A 110 -1.12 20.87 -3.58
C LEU A 110 -1.63 22.01 -2.70
N GLU A 111 -0.80 22.97 -2.37
CA GLU A 111 -1.19 24.12 -1.54
C GLU A 111 -2.29 24.94 -2.20
N LYS A 112 -2.21 25.19 -3.50
CA LYS A 112 -3.26 25.87 -4.26
C LYS A 112 -4.60 25.14 -4.23
N GLU A 113 -4.59 23.79 -4.27
CA GLU A 113 -5.82 23.02 -4.14
C GLU A 113 -6.40 23.10 -2.71
N LEU A 114 -5.56 23.05 -1.69
CA LEU A 114 -5.99 23.21 -0.30
C LEU A 114 -6.60 24.59 -0.01
N GLN A 115 -6.11 25.65 -0.66
CA GLN A 115 -6.64 26.99 -0.56
C GLN A 115 -8.07 27.17 -1.11
N LYS A 116 -8.52 26.25 -1.98
CA LYS A 116 -9.88 26.25 -2.53
C LYS A 116 -10.91 25.62 -1.59
N CYS A 117 -10.44 24.87 -0.58
CA CYS A 117 -11.30 24.13 0.32
C CYS A 117 -11.89 25.05 1.39
N GLU A 118 -13.17 24.81 1.73
CA GLU A 118 -13.80 25.51 2.86
C GLU A 118 -13.06 25.20 4.17
N PRO A 119 -12.89 26.20 5.06
CA PRO A 119 -12.10 26.05 6.28
C PRO A 119 -12.56 24.91 7.20
N ASP A 120 -13.88 24.78 7.37
CA ASP A 120 -14.50 23.83 8.32
C ASP A 120 -14.79 22.45 7.69
N ALA A 121 -14.60 22.29 6.39
CA ALA A 121 -14.79 21.01 5.71
C ALA A 121 -13.64 20.02 6.00
N VAL A 122 -13.93 18.73 5.97
CA VAL A 122 -12.89 17.70 5.97
C VAL A 122 -12.10 17.75 4.66
N LYS A 123 -10.80 17.78 4.77
CA LYS A 123 -9.84 17.80 3.64
C LYS A 123 -8.97 16.56 3.76
N LEU A 124 -9.20 15.56 2.93
CA LEU A 124 -8.43 14.32 2.91
C LEU A 124 -7.39 14.38 1.78
N ILE A 125 -6.13 14.46 2.13
CA ILE A 125 -5.01 14.26 1.19
C ILE A 125 -4.77 12.76 1.10
N VAL A 126 -4.86 12.19 -0.10
CA VAL A 126 -4.58 10.78 -0.37
C VAL A 126 -3.39 10.73 -1.31
N VAL A 127 -2.40 9.89 -1.00
CA VAL A 127 -1.17 9.78 -1.79
C VAL A 127 -0.54 8.40 -1.68
N ASP A 128 0.01 7.89 -2.78
CA ASP A 128 0.94 6.76 -2.75
C ASP A 128 2.24 7.16 -2.04
N GLY A 129 2.70 6.38 -1.07
CA GLY A 129 4.00 6.61 -0.43
C GLY A 129 5.17 6.40 -1.40
N VAL A 130 5.04 5.40 -2.28
CA VAL A 130 5.94 5.13 -3.41
C VAL A 130 5.10 4.98 -4.67
N PHE A 131 5.35 5.79 -5.67
CA PHE A 131 4.61 5.74 -6.94
C PHE A 131 5.04 4.54 -7.79
N SER A 132 4.08 3.71 -8.14
CA SER A 132 4.32 2.38 -8.72
C SER A 132 4.95 2.40 -10.11
N MET A 133 4.74 3.47 -10.89
CA MET A 133 5.24 3.58 -12.26
C MET A 133 6.54 4.39 -12.35
N GLU A 134 6.73 5.34 -11.47
CA GLU A 134 7.88 6.24 -11.41
C GLU A 134 8.98 5.73 -10.47
N GLY A 135 8.59 5.08 -9.39
CA GLY A 135 9.50 4.58 -8.37
C GLY A 135 10.01 5.65 -7.41
N ASP A 136 9.53 6.88 -7.51
CA ASP A 136 9.85 7.97 -6.59
C ASP A 136 8.96 7.97 -5.36
N LEU A 137 9.30 8.79 -4.37
CA LEU A 137 8.62 8.91 -3.09
C LEU A 137 7.74 10.16 -3.05
N ALA A 138 6.60 10.06 -2.37
CA ALA A 138 5.84 11.25 -1.99
C ALA A 138 6.64 12.14 -1.03
N ASN A 139 6.57 13.46 -1.22
CA ASN A 139 7.19 14.42 -0.31
C ASN A 139 6.37 14.55 0.98
N LEU A 140 6.32 13.46 1.77
CA LEU A 140 5.52 13.40 3.00
C LEU A 140 5.85 14.51 4.02
N PRO A 141 7.11 14.94 4.22
CA PRO A 141 7.41 16.04 5.13
C PRO A 141 6.68 17.35 4.76
N GLU A 142 6.66 17.71 3.48
CA GLU A 142 5.94 18.91 3.02
C GLU A 142 4.42 18.71 3.03
N ILE A 143 3.92 17.52 2.70
CA ILE A 143 2.49 17.20 2.83
C ILE A 143 2.04 17.35 4.28
N VAL A 144 2.82 16.88 5.26
CA VAL A 144 2.55 17.06 6.70
C VAL A 144 2.57 18.54 7.09
N ARG A 145 3.52 19.34 6.59
CA ARG A 145 3.54 20.77 6.82
C ARG A 145 2.24 21.44 6.32
N LEU A 146 1.79 21.08 5.12
CA LEU A 146 0.55 21.60 4.55
C LEU A 146 -0.69 21.08 5.30
N LYS A 147 -0.72 19.80 5.69
CA LYS A 147 -1.77 19.26 6.58
C LYS A 147 -1.99 20.14 7.79
N LYS A 148 -0.90 20.43 8.52
CA LYS A 148 -0.96 21.27 9.74
C LYS A 148 -1.44 22.69 9.45
N LYS A 149 -0.99 23.28 8.34
CA LYS A 149 -1.37 24.64 7.92
C LYS A 149 -2.85 24.77 7.57
N TYR A 150 -3.43 23.76 6.90
CA TYR A 150 -4.79 23.82 6.37
C TYR A 150 -5.79 22.96 7.16
N ASN A 151 -5.40 22.39 8.30
CA ASN A 151 -6.20 21.46 9.09
C ASN A 151 -6.79 20.33 8.21
N ALA A 152 -5.92 19.65 7.48
CA ALA A 152 -6.26 18.51 6.63
C ALA A 152 -5.92 17.19 7.32
N SER A 153 -6.39 16.07 6.76
CA SER A 153 -6.00 14.71 7.14
C SER A 153 -5.19 14.06 6.01
N ILE A 154 -4.33 13.11 6.36
CA ILE A 154 -3.49 12.38 5.39
C ILE A 154 -3.79 10.89 5.43
N TYR A 155 -4.00 10.32 4.26
CA TYR A 155 -4.07 8.89 4.00
C TYR A 155 -2.91 8.50 3.07
N VAL A 156 -2.01 7.62 3.52
CA VAL A 156 -0.85 7.15 2.74
C VAL A 156 -1.04 5.70 2.33
N ASP A 157 -0.91 5.43 1.04
CA ASP A 157 -0.84 4.08 0.49
C ASP A 157 0.60 3.59 0.49
N GLU A 158 0.92 2.70 1.42
CA GLU A 158 2.24 2.07 1.61
C GLU A 158 2.39 0.75 0.84
N ALA A 159 1.58 0.50 -0.20
CA ALA A 159 1.63 -0.77 -0.93
C ALA A 159 3.02 -1.12 -1.46
N HIS A 160 3.84 -0.13 -1.81
CA HIS A 160 5.21 -0.28 -2.27
C HIS A 160 6.26 0.13 -1.21
N GLY A 161 5.85 0.79 -0.13
CA GLY A 161 6.72 1.19 0.97
C GLY A 161 6.91 0.10 2.02
N LEU A 162 5.82 -0.62 2.34
CA LEU A 162 5.82 -1.68 3.35
C LEU A 162 6.79 -2.81 3.00
N GLY A 163 7.66 -3.17 3.94
CA GLY A 163 8.72 -4.17 3.74
C GLY A 163 9.92 -3.66 2.96
N VAL A 164 9.96 -2.39 2.55
CA VAL A 164 11.01 -1.80 1.71
C VAL A 164 11.70 -0.62 2.38
N PHE A 165 10.92 0.33 2.89
CA PHE A 165 11.40 1.57 3.49
C PHE A 165 11.21 1.58 5.01
N GLY A 166 11.92 2.50 5.66
CA GLY A 166 11.84 2.71 7.09
C GLY A 166 12.53 1.63 7.93
N LYS A 167 12.49 1.80 9.23
CA LYS A 167 13.10 0.87 10.19
C LYS A 167 12.37 -0.49 10.10
N GLN A 168 13.12 -1.54 9.82
CA GLN A 168 12.58 -2.89 9.64
C GLN A 168 11.48 -3.01 8.57
N GLY A 169 11.43 -2.09 7.58
CA GLY A 169 10.43 -2.13 6.53
C GLY A 169 9.04 -1.58 6.92
N ARG A 170 8.95 -0.67 7.89
CA ARG A 170 7.67 -0.11 8.36
C ARG A 170 6.98 0.80 7.35
N GLY A 171 7.68 1.23 6.30
CA GLY A 171 7.14 2.05 5.23
C GLY A 171 7.79 3.42 5.10
N VAL A 172 7.29 4.21 4.16
CA VAL A 172 7.79 5.57 3.85
C VAL A 172 7.43 6.56 4.96
N CYS A 173 6.29 6.38 5.64
CA CYS A 173 5.93 7.19 6.79
C CYS A 173 6.99 7.12 7.90
N ASP A 174 7.48 5.91 8.20
CA ASP A 174 8.56 5.69 9.17
C ASP A 174 9.92 6.19 8.63
N HIS A 175 10.16 6.02 7.33
CA HIS A 175 11.39 6.50 6.67
C HIS A 175 11.59 8.01 6.85
N PHE A 176 10.53 8.80 6.71
CA PHE A 176 10.56 10.24 6.93
C PHE A 176 10.31 10.67 8.38
N GLY A 177 10.02 9.73 9.28
CA GLY A 177 9.73 10.03 10.69
C GLY A 177 8.42 10.78 10.90
N VAL A 178 7.43 10.60 10.02
CA VAL A 178 6.13 11.30 10.05
C VAL A 178 4.95 10.39 10.40
N THR A 179 5.20 9.19 10.86
CA THR A 179 4.16 8.19 11.17
C THR A 179 3.05 8.75 12.07
N GLU A 180 3.41 9.51 13.11
CA GLU A 180 2.45 10.12 14.04
C GLU A 180 1.58 11.20 13.38
N ASP A 181 2.09 11.87 12.36
CA ASP A 181 1.38 12.93 11.63
C ASP A 181 0.45 12.41 10.53
N VAL A 182 0.58 11.15 10.12
CA VAL A 182 -0.29 10.50 9.12
C VAL A 182 -1.50 9.89 9.82
N ASP A 183 -2.72 10.17 9.36
CA ASP A 183 -3.95 9.73 10.03
C ASP A 183 -4.28 8.27 9.70
N LEU A 184 -4.09 7.86 8.45
CA LEU A 184 -4.35 6.51 7.98
C LEU A 184 -3.20 5.99 7.13
N ILE A 185 -2.76 4.78 7.41
CA ILE A 185 -1.75 4.04 6.66
C ILE A 185 -2.42 2.80 6.05
N MET A 186 -2.40 2.70 4.73
CA MET A 186 -2.84 1.53 3.99
C MET A 186 -1.64 0.69 3.57
N GLY A 187 -1.78 -0.64 3.57
CA GLY A 187 -0.81 -1.55 3.00
C GLY A 187 -1.48 -2.73 2.29
N THR A 188 -0.74 -3.37 1.39
CA THR A 188 -1.18 -4.57 0.69
C THR A 188 -0.36 -5.79 1.07
N PHE A 189 -0.99 -6.97 1.02
CA PHE A 189 -0.28 -8.24 1.24
C PHE A 189 0.30 -8.82 -0.06
N SER A 190 -0.10 -8.30 -1.23
CA SER A 190 0.23 -8.87 -2.54
C SER A 190 1.67 -8.61 -3.01
N LYS A 191 2.46 -7.87 -2.24
CA LYS A 191 3.84 -7.52 -2.55
C LYS A 191 4.81 -8.10 -1.52
N SER A 192 5.27 -7.31 -0.55
CA SER A 192 6.27 -7.77 0.44
C SER A 192 5.77 -8.90 1.35
N LEU A 193 4.47 -8.95 1.64
CA LEU A 193 3.87 -10.00 2.49
C LEU A 193 3.48 -11.28 1.72
N ALA A 194 3.80 -11.39 0.43
CA ALA A 194 3.69 -12.61 -0.37
C ALA A 194 2.34 -13.37 -0.29
N SER A 195 1.23 -12.64 -0.06
CA SER A 195 -0.11 -13.18 0.10
C SER A 195 -1.14 -12.36 -0.67
N ILE A 196 -2.41 -12.58 -0.46
CA ILE A 196 -3.50 -11.74 -0.95
C ILE A 196 -4.21 -11.08 0.23
N GLY A 197 -4.57 -9.80 0.06
CA GLY A 197 -5.24 -9.00 1.06
C GLY A 197 -4.65 -7.60 1.14
N GLY A 198 -5.12 -6.86 2.11
CA GLY A 198 -4.61 -5.54 2.46
C GLY A 198 -5.14 -5.12 3.82
N PHE A 199 -4.69 -3.97 4.30
CA PHE A 199 -5.13 -3.43 5.58
C PHE A 199 -5.11 -1.90 5.55
N VAL A 200 -5.84 -1.31 6.48
CA VAL A 200 -5.71 0.08 6.89
C VAL A 200 -5.43 0.13 8.38
N ALA A 201 -4.54 1.02 8.82
CA ALA A 201 -4.22 1.25 10.22
C ALA A 201 -4.32 2.75 10.55
N GLY A 202 -4.73 3.07 11.77
CA GLY A 202 -4.90 4.43 12.25
C GLY A 202 -5.33 4.47 13.71
N ASP A 203 -5.83 5.62 14.15
CA ASP A 203 -6.37 5.81 15.48
C ASP A 203 -7.56 4.90 15.73
N LYS A 204 -7.69 4.37 16.94
CA LYS A 204 -8.74 3.47 17.35
C LYS A 204 -10.15 3.98 17.04
N ALA A 205 -10.44 5.25 17.26
CA ALA A 205 -11.75 5.83 16.98
C ALA A 205 -12.08 5.82 15.47
N VAL A 206 -11.09 6.15 14.64
CA VAL A 206 -11.23 6.15 13.17
C VAL A 206 -11.38 4.72 12.66
N ILE A 207 -10.57 3.79 13.13
CA ILE A 207 -10.67 2.38 12.73
C ILE A 207 -12.00 1.77 13.16
N ASN A 208 -12.52 2.13 14.33
CA ASN A 208 -13.87 1.70 14.74
C ASN A 208 -14.96 2.29 13.84
N TRP A 209 -14.86 3.55 13.42
CA TRP A 209 -15.74 4.14 12.42
C TRP A 209 -15.70 3.37 11.10
N LEU A 210 -14.51 3.11 10.58
CA LEU A 210 -14.29 2.38 9.33
C LEU A 210 -14.85 0.96 9.38
N ARG A 211 -14.73 0.27 10.51
CA ARG A 211 -15.29 -1.07 10.73
C ARG A 211 -16.80 -1.10 10.47
N HIS A 212 -17.50 -0.01 10.77
CA HIS A 212 -18.98 0.09 10.66
C HIS A 212 -19.45 0.82 9.39
N ASN A 213 -18.56 1.46 8.64
CA ASN A 213 -18.93 2.30 7.50
C ASN A 213 -18.24 1.92 6.18
N ALA A 214 -17.08 1.21 6.21
CA ALA A 214 -16.41 0.78 5.01
C ALA A 214 -17.18 -0.36 4.33
N ARG A 215 -17.82 -0.07 3.19
CA ARG A 215 -18.68 -1.04 2.49
C ARG A 215 -17.92 -2.28 2.03
N SER A 216 -16.70 -2.12 1.53
CA SER A 216 -15.86 -3.24 1.13
C SER A 216 -15.35 -4.09 2.32
N TYR A 217 -15.47 -3.61 3.56
CA TYR A 217 -15.24 -4.42 4.76
C TYR A 217 -16.50 -5.18 5.17
N ILE A 218 -17.65 -4.50 5.15
CA ILE A 218 -18.92 -5.04 5.67
C ILE A 218 -19.49 -6.11 4.72
N PHE A 219 -19.46 -5.84 3.40
CA PHE A 219 -20.20 -6.61 2.40
C PHE A 219 -19.33 -7.56 1.56
N GLN A 220 -18.07 -7.75 1.91
CA GLN A 220 -17.23 -8.76 1.27
C GLN A 220 -17.03 -9.98 2.18
N ALA A 221 -16.71 -11.12 1.57
CA ALA A 221 -16.25 -12.29 2.32
C ALA A 221 -14.90 -12.02 2.98
N SER A 222 -14.68 -12.62 4.14
CA SER A 222 -13.41 -12.52 4.87
C SER A 222 -12.27 -13.16 4.09
N SER A 223 -11.06 -12.66 4.32
CA SER A 223 -9.84 -13.29 3.82
C SER A 223 -9.76 -14.76 4.29
N THR A 224 -9.27 -15.63 3.41
CA THR A 224 -9.14 -17.05 3.74
C THR A 224 -8.12 -17.28 4.86
N PRO A 225 -8.29 -18.31 5.69
CA PRO A 225 -7.31 -18.67 6.72
C PRO A 225 -5.89 -18.84 6.17
N ALA A 226 -5.76 -19.50 5.02
CA ALA A 226 -4.48 -19.69 4.34
C ALA A 226 -3.78 -18.37 4.00
N ALA A 227 -4.51 -17.43 3.39
CA ALA A 227 -3.95 -16.14 3.02
C ALA A 227 -3.60 -15.27 4.25
N THR A 228 -4.44 -15.32 5.28
CA THR A 228 -4.23 -14.61 6.55
C THR A 228 -2.97 -15.12 7.25
N ALA A 229 -2.82 -16.44 7.38
CA ALA A 229 -1.64 -17.06 7.99
C ALA A 229 -0.37 -16.80 7.19
N ALA A 230 -0.44 -16.84 5.84
CA ALA A 230 0.68 -16.49 4.97
C ALA A 230 1.17 -15.06 5.20
N ALA A 231 0.25 -14.08 5.22
CA ALA A 231 0.60 -12.68 5.45
C ALA A 231 1.22 -12.47 6.84
N ARG A 232 0.68 -13.14 7.85
CA ARG A 232 1.18 -13.07 9.23
C ARG A 232 2.59 -13.63 9.36
N GLU A 233 2.84 -14.82 8.81
CA GLU A 233 4.17 -15.43 8.82
C GLU A 233 5.18 -14.60 8.02
N ALA A 234 4.78 -14.03 6.88
CA ALA A 234 5.62 -13.12 6.13
C ALA A 234 5.99 -11.86 6.94
N LEU A 235 5.05 -11.31 7.72
CA LEU A 235 5.32 -10.20 8.62
C LEU A 235 6.34 -10.59 9.71
N HIS A 236 6.23 -11.78 10.30
CA HIS A 236 7.18 -12.29 11.28
C HIS A 236 8.58 -12.42 10.68
N ILE A 237 8.69 -12.95 9.46
CA ILE A 237 9.96 -13.07 8.74
C ILE A 237 10.58 -11.69 8.47
N ILE A 238 9.81 -10.73 7.99
CA ILE A 238 10.30 -9.36 7.74
C ILE A 238 10.84 -8.72 9.02
N LYS A 239 10.14 -8.90 10.14
CA LYS A 239 10.57 -8.39 11.46
C LYS A 239 11.84 -9.06 11.99
N SER A 240 12.02 -10.36 11.73
CA SER A 240 13.13 -11.14 12.27
C SER A 240 14.36 -11.21 11.36
N GLU A 241 14.22 -10.93 10.07
CA GLU A 241 15.29 -11.06 9.06
C GLU A 241 15.56 -9.71 8.34
N PRO A 242 16.06 -8.68 9.05
CA PRO A 242 16.30 -7.35 8.47
C PRO A 242 17.34 -7.38 7.32
N GLU A 243 18.18 -8.40 7.25
CA GLU A 243 19.13 -8.62 6.17
C GLU A 243 18.46 -8.82 4.81
N ARG A 244 17.20 -9.22 4.75
CA ARG A 244 16.44 -9.28 3.47
C ARG A 244 16.22 -7.91 2.88
N ILE A 245 15.91 -6.92 3.71
CA ILE A 245 15.77 -5.52 3.28
C ILE A 245 17.11 -4.99 2.81
N GLN A 246 18.19 -5.24 3.56
CA GLN A 246 19.53 -4.83 3.16
C GLN A 246 19.90 -5.44 1.81
N ARG A 247 19.67 -6.73 1.61
CA ARG A 247 19.94 -7.41 0.32
C ARG A 247 19.11 -6.83 -0.82
N LEU A 248 17.83 -6.48 -0.58
CA LEU A 248 17.00 -5.81 -1.58
C LEU A 248 17.65 -4.50 -2.01
N TRP A 249 18.11 -3.68 -1.07
CA TRP A 249 18.77 -2.41 -1.36
C TRP A 249 20.13 -2.56 -2.04
N ASP A 250 20.92 -3.58 -1.67
CA ASP A 250 22.19 -3.88 -2.34
C ASP A 250 21.95 -4.21 -3.83
N ILE A 251 20.93 -5.05 -4.12
CA ILE A 251 20.55 -5.41 -5.49
C ILE A 251 20.00 -4.17 -6.23
N THR A 252 19.16 -3.38 -5.57
CA THR A 252 18.57 -2.15 -6.13
C THR A 252 19.66 -1.16 -6.53
N ASN A 253 20.57 -0.84 -5.63
CA ASN A 253 21.67 0.10 -5.88
C ASN A 253 22.59 -0.39 -7.00
N TYR A 254 22.89 -1.69 -7.02
CA TYR A 254 23.65 -2.29 -8.11
C TYR A 254 22.94 -2.15 -9.45
N ALA A 255 21.64 -2.45 -9.50
CA ALA A 255 20.83 -2.37 -10.72
C ALA A 255 20.70 -0.93 -11.22
N LEU A 256 20.34 0.02 -10.33
CA LEU A 256 20.26 1.45 -10.66
C LEU A 256 21.54 1.96 -11.28
N LYS A 257 22.69 1.62 -10.66
CA LYS A 257 23.99 2.00 -11.20
C LYS A 257 24.21 1.40 -12.60
N LYS A 258 23.94 0.11 -12.78
CA LYS A 258 24.17 -0.58 -14.05
C LYS A 258 23.29 -0.06 -15.18
N PHE A 259 22.02 0.23 -14.91
CA PHE A 259 21.11 0.81 -15.90
C PHE A 259 21.54 2.23 -16.30
N ARG A 260 21.95 3.07 -15.34
CA ARG A 260 22.48 4.41 -15.62
C ARG A 260 23.79 4.35 -16.42
N ASP A 261 24.73 3.50 -16.01
CA ASP A 261 26.01 3.31 -16.71
C ASP A 261 25.81 2.82 -18.16
N ALA A 262 24.77 2.03 -18.41
CA ALA A 262 24.41 1.53 -19.73
C ALA A 262 23.58 2.53 -20.57
N GLY A 263 23.26 3.71 -20.04
CA GLY A 263 22.54 4.78 -20.75
C GLY A 263 21.03 4.58 -20.86
N PHE A 264 20.44 3.72 -20.01
CA PHE A 264 18.98 3.60 -19.95
C PHE A 264 18.35 4.80 -19.25
N GLU A 265 17.22 5.27 -19.79
CA GLU A 265 16.38 6.28 -19.15
C GLU A 265 15.52 5.58 -18.10
N ILE A 266 15.82 5.81 -16.81
CA ILE A 266 15.12 5.21 -15.66
C ILE A 266 14.41 6.23 -14.76
N GLY A 267 14.36 7.51 -15.17
CA GLY A 267 13.74 8.57 -14.37
C GLY A 267 14.48 8.84 -13.06
N GLU A 268 13.75 9.47 -12.14
CA GLU A 268 14.26 9.88 -10.81
C GLU A 268 13.91 8.87 -9.72
N THR A 269 13.85 7.57 -10.06
CA THR A 269 13.47 6.54 -9.10
C THR A 269 14.39 6.50 -7.88
N GLU A 270 13.79 6.38 -6.71
CA GLU A 270 14.43 6.30 -5.40
C GLU A 270 14.13 4.97 -4.69
N SER A 271 13.52 4.00 -5.39
CA SER A 271 13.01 2.74 -4.83
C SER A 271 13.51 1.52 -5.63
N PRO A 272 13.22 0.29 -5.18
CA PRO A 272 13.44 -0.93 -5.96
C PRO A 272 12.62 -1.02 -7.25
N ILE A 273 11.74 -0.08 -7.53
CA ILE A 273 11.04 0.03 -8.80
C ILE A 273 11.95 0.78 -9.78
N ILE A 274 12.33 0.13 -10.86
CA ILE A 274 13.23 0.71 -11.87
C ILE A 274 12.48 0.75 -13.20
N PRO A 275 11.85 1.89 -13.56
CA PRO A 275 11.17 2.05 -14.84
C PRO A 275 12.21 2.15 -15.97
N LEU A 276 11.96 1.46 -17.07
CA LEU A 276 12.74 1.61 -18.30
C LEU A 276 11.89 2.34 -19.33
N TYR A 277 12.17 3.61 -19.56
CA TYR A 277 11.43 4.44 -20.50
C TYR A 277 11.88 4.20 -21.93
N VAL A 278 11.11 3.44 -22.69
CA VAL A 278 11.36 3.17 -24.12
C VAL A 278 10.80 4.26 -25.01
N ARG A 279 9.70 4.92 -24.59
CA ARG A 279 9.01 6.04 -25.26
C ARG A 279 8.56 5.75 -26.70
N ASP A 280 8.44 4.48 -27.07
CA ASP A 280 8.03 4.00 -28.38
C ASP A 280 7.18 2.74 -28.19
N THR A 281 5.94 2.76 -28.67
CA THR A 281 4.98 1.67 -28.45
C THR A 281 5.41 0.37 -29.14
N GLU A 282 5.92 0.44 -30.38
CA GLU A 282 6.35 -0.74 -31.12
C GLU A 282 7.56 -1.38 -30.48
N LYS A 283 8.57 -0.57 -30.12
CA LYS A 283 9.78 -1.05 -29.43
C LYS A 283 9.44 -1.63 -28.06
N THR A 284 8.51 -1.02 -27.32
CA THR A 284 8.05 -1.55 -26.02
C THR A 284 7.38 -2.91 -26.20
N CYS A 285 6.52 -3.07 -27.19
CA CYS A 285 5.89 -4.36 -27.51
C CYS A 285 6.94 -5.40 -27.90
N LEU A 286 7.90 -5.06 -28.75
CA LEU A 286 8.98 -5.97 -29.15
C LEU A 286 9.86 -6.38 -27.97
N LEU A 287 10.21 -5.46 -27.09
CA LEU A 287 10.97 -5.75 -25.89
C LEU A 287 10.23 -6.70 -24.96
N TYR A 288 8.93 -6.44 -24.72
CA TYR A 288 8.09 -7.27 -23.86
C TYR A 288 7.86 -8.67 -24.40
N THR A 289 7.67 -8.81 -25.72
CA THR A 289 7.38 -10.08 -26.39
C THR A 289 8.62 -10.85 -26.81
N SER A 290 9.81 -10.26 -26.72
CA SER A 290 11.05 -10.95 -27.04
C SER A 290 11.31 -12.09 -26.05
N PRO A 291 11.57 -13.33 -26.54
CA PRO A 291 11.81 -14.47 -25.65
C PRO A 291 13.08 -14.22 -24.82
N SER A 292 12.91 -14.27 -23.49
CA SER A 292 14.04 -14.23 -22.58
C SER A 292 14.71 -15.60 -22.45
N PRO A 293 15.95 -15.67 -21.95
CA PRO A 293 16.58 -16.95 -21.63
C PRO A 293 15.78 -17.80 -20.64
N ARG A 294 14.92 -17.17 -19.82
CA ARG A 294 14.01 -17.87 -18.88
C ARG A 294 12.86 -18.57 -19.61
N ASP A 295 12.31 -17.97 -20.66
CA ASP A 295 11.21 -18.55 -21.42
C ASP A 295 11.63 -19.83 -22.13
N ARG A 296 12.90 -19.95 -22.50
CA ARG A 296 13.47 -21.17 -23.10
C ARG A 296 13.65 -22.32 -22.11
N SER A 297 13.72 -22.05 -20.81
CA SER A 297 13.91 -23.08 -19.77
C SER A 297 12.59 -23.76 -19.36
N VAL A 298 11.45 -23.16 -19.67
CA VAL A 298 10.10 -23.69 -19.32
C VAL A 298 9.57 -24.63 -20.38
N SER A 299 10.20 -24.68 -21.56
CA SER A 299 9.78 -25.54 -22.69
C SER A 299 10.53 -26.86 -22.79
N ARG A 300 11.15 -27.34 -21.70
CA ARG A 300 11.81 -28.67 -21.67
C ARG A 300 11.20 -29.58 -20.61
#